data_ec14c71fc54683e98d6a5361ba05cb68
#
_entry.id   ec14c71fc54683e98d6a5361ba05cb68
#
_cell.length_a   1.000
_cell.length_b   1.000
_cell.length_c   1.000
_cell.angle_alpha   90.00
_cell.angle_beta   90.00
_cell.angle_gamma   90.00
#
_symmetry.space_group_name_H-M   'P 1'
#
loop_
_entity.id
_entity.type
_entity.pdbx_description
1 polymer ?
#
loop_
_entity_poly.entity_id
_entity_poly.type
_entity_poly.pdbx_seq_one_letter_code
_entity_poly.pdbx_strand_id
1 'polypeptide(L)'
;MSSSSTAEPVDFSTTTFSAGGREYRPPASPVVVLCIDGCGSEYLDVTMAHGRMPNVTSMVARGYRGLVRAALPTFTNVNNAAIATGLPPSETGISGNFFLNPETGEEVMMNSKEYLRAETIFSAAAAAGRKIGIVTAKEKLRDLLSAGLEIGVPGGAIAFSSEKADQAQFATHGIDNVEDVVGEKTPKIYSADASLFALRAGVALLEQKRADFLYLSLTDYMQHKYPPEAEESLAFYEGMDREIGRLMELGAVVGATADHGMNAKCNADGDVNVLYLETELNKNFGKGNRVICPITDPYVVHHGALGSLVMVHLAPESDQGAIASWILAQQGVTEVFDRNTAAAKCELPPERIGDLVVLAGRDYVLGRTPEDHDLSQLGGMLRSHGGRYEEMVPMLLSEPLNDKYYALAAGDPRNFDIFQFTCNGVQR
;
A
#
# COMPACT_ATOMS: atom_id res chain seq x y z
N MET A 1 19.29 -36.40 -33.62
CA MET A 1 18.30 -35.42 -34.14
C MET A 1 17.55 -34.91 -32.93
N SER A 2 17.98 -33.79 -32.38
CA SER A 2 17.31 -33.13 -31.26
C SER A 2 16.33 -32.10 -31.83
N SER A 3 15.03 -32.34 -31.67
CA SER A 3 14.00 -31.39 -32.00
C SER A 3 14.04 -30.26 -30.96
N SER A 4 14.60 -29.12 -31.32
CA SER A 4 14.40 -27.89 -30.56
C SER A 4 12.94 -27.47 -30.73
N SER A 5 12.14 -27.72 -29.70
CA SER A 5 10.84 -27.12 -29.56
C SER A 5 11.03 -25.62 -29.35
N THR A 6 10.93 -24.83 -30.39
CA THR A 6 10.74 -23.38 -30.29
C THR A 6 9.30 -23.19 -29.81
N ALA A 7 9.13 -22.91 -28.53
CA ALA A 7 7.85 -22.45 -28.03
C ALA A 7 7.46 -21.18 -28.81
N GLU A 8 6.30 -21.19 -29.45
CA GLU A 8 5.76 -20.00 -30.13
C GLU A 8 5.64 -18.88 -29.08
N PRO A 9 5.92 -17.62 -29.47
CA PRO A 9 5.71 -16.49 -28.58
C PRO A 9 4.23 -16.44 -28.19
N VAL A 10 3.94 -16.50 -26.88
CA VAL A 10 2.58 -16.35 -26.38
C VAL A 10 2.09 -14.94 -26.74
N ASP A 11 1.03 -14.84 -27.51
CA ASP A 11 0.39 -13.56 -27.83
C ASP A 11 -0.44 -13.12 -26.62
N PHE A 12 0.17 -12.31 -25.76
CA PHE A 12 -0.49 -11.77 -24.56
C PHE A 12 -1.61 -10.79 -24.87
N SER A 13 -1.70 -10.23 -26.07
CA SER A 13 -2.71 -9.24 -26.47
C SER A 13 -4.14 -9.79 -26.45
N THR A 14 -4.30 -11.10 -26.57
CA THR A 14 -5.61 -11.79 -26.58
C THR A 14 -5.97 -12.45 -25.25
N THR A 15 -5.03 -12.50 -24.28
CA THR A 15 -5.24 -13.18 -23.00
C THR A 15 -6.03 -12.29 -22.05
N THR A 16 -7.26 -12.67 -21.76
CA THR A 16 -8.08 -12.03 -20.72
C THR A 16 -8.18 -12.95 -19.51
N PHE A 17 -8.31 -12.35 -18.32
CA PHE A 17 -8.57 -13.10 -17.10
C PHE A 17 -9.53 -12.31 -16.21
N SER A 18 -10.08 -12.99 -15.20
CA SER A 18 -11.00 -12.37 -14.25
C SER A 18 -10.49 -12.57 -12.82
N ALA A 19 -10.58 -11.53 -12.00
CA ALA A 19 -10.34 -11.57 -10.55
C ALA A 19 -11.29 -10.59 -9.87
N GLY A 20 -11.77 -10.91 -8.66
CA GLY A 20 -12.66 -10.02 -7.91
C GLY A 20 -13.94 -9.61 -8.67
N GLY A 21 -14.48 -10.48 -9.51
CA GLY A 21 -15.64 -10.18 -10.36
C GLY A 21 -15.39 -9.19 -11.50
N ARG A 22 -14.12 -8.83 -11.75
CA ARG A 22 -13.68 -7.88 -12.79
C ARG A 22 -12.92 -8.59 -13.90
N GLU A 23 -13.07 -8.15 -15.13
CA GLU A 23 -12.31 -8.64 -16.28
C GLU A 23 -11.09 -7.75 -16.53
N TYR A 24 -9.95 -8.37 -16.78
CA TYR A 24 -8.68 -7.73 -17.10
C TYR A 24 -8.23 -8.14 -18.50
N ARG A 25 -7.83 -7.15 -19.31
CA ARG A 25 -7.33 -7.31 -20.68
C ARG A 25 -5.98 -6.62 -20.79
N PRO A 26 -4.90 -7.22 -20.30
CA PRO A 26 -3.60 -6.59 -20.37
C PRO A 26 -3.13 -6.40 -21.81
N PRO A 27 -2.33 -5.34 -22.08
CA PRO A 27 -1.71 -5.14 -23.38
C PRO A 27 -0.69 -6.25 -23.66
N ALA A 28 -0.27 -6.36 -24.93
CA ALA A 28 0.83 -7.24 -25.34
C ALA A 28 2.20 -6.83 -24.75
N SER A 29 2.33 -5.57 -24.36
CA SER A 29 3.47 -5.05 -23.63
C SER A 29 3.50 -5.55 -22.17
N PRO A 30 4.67 -5.54 -21.52
CA PRO A 30 4.74 -5.75 -20.10
C PRO A 30 3.87 -4.73 -19.34
N VAL A 31 3.28 -5.17 -18.22
CA VAL A 31 2.48 -4.33 -17.32
C VAL A 31 3.24 -4.18 -16.01
N VAL A 32 3.46 -2.95 -15.57
CA VAL A 32 4.08 -2.65 -14.28
C VAL A 32 3.17 -1.72 -13.50
N VAL A 33 2.77 -2.16 -12.32
CA VAL A 33 2.03 -1.31 -11.37
C VAL A 33 2.92 -1.03 -10.16
N LEU A 34 3.05 0.26 -9.83
CA LEU A 34 3.76 0.74 -8.65
C LEU A 34 2.77 1.14 -7.57
N CYS A 35 3.05 0.73 -6.34
CA CYS A 35 2.48 1.33 -5.12
C CYS A 35 3.57 2.16 -4.45
N ILE A 36 3.44 3.47 -4.51
CA ILE A 36 4.38 4.43 -3.93
C ILE A 36 3.88 4.71 -2.51
N ASP A 37 4.30 3.89 -1.56
CA ASP A 37 3.86 3.92 -0.17
C ASP A 37 3.98 5.33 0.43
N GLY A 38 2.88 5.83 1.02
CA GLY A 38 2.82 7.15 1.66
C GLY A 38 2.86 8.35 0.72
N CYS A 39 2.71 8.15 -0.59
CA CYS A 39 2.82 9.23 -1.58
C CYS A 39 1.54 10.06 -1.65
N GLY A 40 1.47 11.16 -0.90
CA GLY A 40 0.55 12.24 -1.20
C GLY A 40 0.92 12.94 -2.52
N SER A 41 -0.08 13.54 -3.18
CA SER A 41 0.13 14.20 -4.49
C SER A 41 1.17 15.34 -4.41
N GLU A 42 1.28 15.98 -3.26
CA GLU A 42 2.21 17.08 -3.00
C GLU A 42 3.68 16.69 -3.17
N TYR A 43 4.07 15.46 -2.88
CA TYR A 43 5.44 14.99 -3.14
C TYR A 43 5.80 15.02 -4.62
N LEU A 44 4.85 14.59 -5.46
CA LEU A 44 5.02 14.62 -6.92
C LEU A 44 4.99 16.06 -7.43
N ASP A 45 4.03 16.87 -6.96
CA ASP A 45 3.86 18.26 -7.40
C ASP A 45 5.11 19.09 -7.12
N VAL A 46 5.64 19.01 -5.91
CA VAL A 46 6.85 19.74 -5.50
C VAL A 46 8.06 19.26 -6.30
N THR A 47 8.28 17.95 -6.41
CA THR A 47 9.47 17.44 -7.09
C THR A 47 9.43 17.72 -8.61
N MET A 48 8.26 17.61 -9.24
CA MET A 48 8.08 18.00 -10.66
C MET A 48 8.29 19.52 -10.86
N ALA A 49 7.78 20.36 -9.96
CA ALA A 49 7.98 21.80 -10.03
C ALA A 49 9.46 22.20 -9.92
N HIS A 50 10.27 21.41 -9.19
CA HIS A 50 11.73 21.56 -9.15
C HIS A 50 12.44 21.00 -10.40
N GLY A 51 11.71 20.43 -11.37
CA GLY A 51 12.27 19.85 -12.60
C GLY A 51 13.04 18.54 -12.37
N ARG A 52 12.87 17.89 -11.22
CA ARG A 52 13.64 16.69 -10.83
C ARG A 52 12.94 15.37 -11.23
N MET A 53 11.74 15.44 -11.86
CA MET A 53 11.01 14.28 -12.36
C MET A 53 10.67 14.42 -13.86
N PRO A 54 11.65 14.52 -14.77
CA PRO A 54 11.39 14.70 -16.19
C PRO A 54 10.66 13.51 -16.84
N ASN A 55 10.93 12.27 -16.41
CA ASN A 55 10.30 11.07 -16.96
C ASN A 55 8.83 11.00 -16.55
N VAL A 56 8.51 11.20 -15.28
CA VAL A 56 7.13 11.24 -14.77
C VAL A 56 6.37 12.44 -15.35
N THR A 57 7.01 13.61 -15.47
CA THR A 57 6.40 14.78 -16.14
C THR A 57 6.03 14.45 -17.59
N SER A 58 6.92 13.81 -18.34
CA SER A 58 6.64 13.34 -19.71
C SER A 58 5.57 12.25 -19.74
N MET A 59 5.61 11.31 -18.79
CA MET A 59 4.64 10.23 -18.62
C MET A 59 3.22 10.79 -18.49
N VAL A 60 3.00 11.69 -17.54
CA VAL A 60 1.65 12.23 -17.27
C VAL A 60 1.16 13.19 -18.36
N ALA A 61 2.07 13.86 -19.06
CA ALA A 61 1.72 14.72 -20.20
C ALA A 61 1.19 13.93 -21.39
N ARG A 62 1.65 12.70 -21.61
CA ARG A 62 1.21 11.80 -22.68
C ARG A 62 0.09 10.87 -22.25
N GLY A 63 0.13 10.42 -21.02
CA GLY A 63 -0.75 9.44 -20.43
C GLY A 63 -1.90 10.06 -19.62
N TYR A 64 -1.96 9.73 -18.34
CA TYR A 64 -2.99 10.23 -17.44
C TYR A 64 -2.44 10.53 -16.05
N ARG A 65 -2.97 11.57 -15.44
CA ARG A 65 -2.81 11.86 -14.01
C ARG A 65 -4.15 12.29 -13.40
N GLY A 66 -4.49 11.71 -12.25
CA GLY A 66 -5.65 12.11 -11.47
C GLY A 66 -5.45 11.81 -9.99
N LEU A 67 -6.43 12.19 -9.18
CA LEU A 67 -6.54 11.79 -7.78
C LEU A 67 -7.59 10.69 -7.67
N VAL A 68 -7.30 9.71 -6.82
CA VAL A 68 -8.18 8.59 -6.53
C VAL A 68 -8.26 8.38 -5.02
N ARG A 69 -9.29 7.68 -4.59
CA ARG A 69 -9.52 7.44 -3.17
C ARG A 69 -8.91 6.10 -2.75
N ALA A 70 -8.01 6.11 -1.77
CA ALA A 70 -7.54 4.90 -1.08
C ALA A 70 -8.65 4.29 -0.21
N ALA A 71 -8.52 3.01 0.11
CA ALA A 71 -9.41 2.35 1.07
C ALA A 71 -9.12 2.85 2.50
N LEU A 72 -10.17 2.93 3.31
CA LEU A 72 -10.06 3.17 4.75
C LEU A 72 -10.00 1.85 5.51
N PRO A 73 -9.20 1.79 6.58
CA PRO A 73 -8.20 2.77 7.00
C PRO A 73 -7.06 2.89 5.98
N THR A 74 -6.50 4.08 5.87
CA THR A 74 -5.40 4.39 4.95
C THR A 74 -4.08 3.82 5.51
N PHE A 75 -4.00 2.49 5.55
CA PHE A 75 -2.85 1.70 6.01
C PHE A 75 -2.35 0.76 4.92
N THR A 76 -1.07 0.46 5.00
CA THR A 76 -0.31 -0.28 3.99
C THR A 76 -0.93 -1.63 3.64
N ASN A 77 -1.19 -2.51 4.63
CA ASN A 77 -1.72 -3.86 4.35
C ASN A 77 -3.12 -3.80 3.73
N VAL A 78 -3.98 -2.89 4.22
CA VAL A 78 -5.35 -2.69 3.73
C VAL A 78 -5.33 -2.35 2.24
N ASN A 79 -4.55 -1.35 1.89
CA ASN A 79 -4.53 -0.84 0.52
C ASN A 79 -3.73 -1.71 -0.43
N ASN A 80 -2.61 -2.31 0.01
CA ASN A 80 -1.90 -3.28 -0.83
C ASN A 80 -2.76 -4.53 -1.10
N ALA A 81 -3.53 -5.04 -0.12
CA ALA A 81 -4.47 -6.12 -0.34
C ALA A 81 -5.60 -5.71 -1.31
N ALA A 82 -6.15 -4.51 -1.15
CA ALA A 82 -7.17 -3.97 -2.05
C ALA A 82 -6.64 -3.81 -3.48
N ILE A 83 -5.44 -3.26 -3.67
CA ILE A 83 -4.77 -3.13 -4.98
C ILE A 83 -4.52 -4.50 -5.61
N ALA A 84 -4.03 -5.47 -4.82
CA ALA A 84 -3.71 -6.81 -5.32
C ALA A 84 -4.93 -7.63 -5.75
N THR A 85 -6.13 -7.28 -5.26
CA THR A 85 -7.38 -8.01 -5.54
C THR A 85 -8.37 -7.23 -6.39
N GLY A 86 -8.23 -5.89 -6.45
CA GLY A 86 -9.21 -4.99 -7.05
C GLY A 86 -10.48 -4.85 -6.22
N LEU A 87 -10.45 -5.15 -4.91
CA LEU A 87 -11.62 -5.26 -4.03
C LEU A 87 -11.47 -4.40 -2.76
N PRO A 88 -12.58 -3.95 -2.15
CA PRO A 88 -12.55 -3.21 -0.90
C PRO A 88 -12.17 -4.10 0.29
N PRO A 89 -11.80 -3.51 1.45
CA PRO A 89 -11.43 -4.25 2.67
C PRO A 89 -12.48 -5.24 3.17
N SER A 90 -13.77 -4.94 2.99
CA SER A 90 -14.88 -5.84 3.35
C SER A 90 -14.82 -7.19 2.63
N GLU A 91 -14.29 -7.21 1.42
CA GLU A 91 -14.13 -8.41 0.60
C GLU A 91 -12.74 -9.03 0.76
N THR A 92 -11.68 -8.20 0.86
CA THR A 92 -10.33 -8.72 1.11
C THR A 92 -10.16 -9.31 2.50
N GLY A 93 -10.95 -8.84 3.47
CA GLY A 93 -10.87 -9.22 4.87
C GLY A 93 -9.75 -8.50 5.65
N ILE A 94 -8.95 -7.65 5.03
CA ILE A 94 -7.85 -6.94 5.67
C ILE A 94 -8.35 -5.60 6.22
N SER A 95 -8.49 -5.49 7.55
CA SER A 95 -9.04 -4.31 8.23
C SER A 95 -7.99 -3.34 8.78
N GLY A 96 -6.71 -3.72 8.74
CA GLY A 96 -5.61 -2.92 9.28
C GLY A 96 -4.27 -3.63 9.06
N ASN A 97 -3.18 -3.03 9.51
CA ASN A 97 -1.91 -3.76 9.64
C ASN A 97 -1.96 -4.69 10.87
N PHE A 98 -2.83 -4.35 11.82
CA PHE A 98 -3.01 -5.05 13.09
C PHE A 98 -4.48 -5.12 13.47
N PHE A 99 -4.93 -6.19 14.13
CA PHE A 99 -6.29 -6.31 14.64
C PHE A 99 -6.35 -7.18 15.91
N LEU A 100 -7.44 -7.06 16.64
CA LEU A 100 -7.75 -7.99 17.73
C LEU A 100 -8.46 -9.20 17.13
N ASN A 101 -7.81 -10.36 17.18
CA ASN A 101 -8.41 -11.60 16.68
C ASN A 101 -9.56 -12.01 17.64
N PRO A 102 -10.81 -12.07 17.15
CA PRO A 102 -11.96 -12.37 18.02
C PRO A 102 -11.98 -13.82 18.53
N GLU A 103 -11.27 -14.73 17.87
CA GLU A 103 -11.20 -16.14 18.27
C GLU A 103 -10.22 -16.37 19.41
N THR A 104 -9.08 -15.68 19.39
CA THR A 104 -8.01 -15.86 20.37
C THR A 104 -7.95 -14.76 21.42
N GLY A 105 -8.53 -13.58 21.15
CA GLY A 105 -8.40 -12.38 21.98
C GLY A 105 -7.01 -11.73 21.92
N GLU A 106 -6.16 -12.16 20.99
CA GLU A 106 -4.80 -11.64 20.79
C GLU A 106 -4.75 -10.57 19.72
N GLU A 107 -3.84 -9.63 19.89
CA GLU A 107 -3.49 -8.65 18.84
C GLU A 107 -2.51 -9.30 17.87
N VAL A 108 -2.89 -9.35 16.60
CA VAL A 108 -2.07 -10.00 15.55
C VAL A 108 -1.90 -9.12 14.32
N MET A 109 -0.75 -9.27 13.65
CA MET A 109 -0.49 -8.59 12.38
C MET A 109 -1.22 -9.27 11.23
N MET A 110 -1.85 -8.49 10.36
CA MET A 110 -2.57 -8.97 9.18
C MET A 110 -1.66 -8.99 7.95
N ASN A 111 -0.53 -9.70 8.03
CA ASN A 111 0.46 -9.81 6.98
C ASN A 111 0.58 -11.22 6.38
N SER A 112 -0.13 -12.20 6.93
CA SER A 112 -0.22 -13.54 6.36
C SER A 112 -1.31 -13.60 5.29
N LYS A 113 -1.05 -14.36 4.22
CA LYS A 113 -2.04 -14.71 3.18
C LYS A 113 -3.29 -15.42 3.71
N GLU A 114 -3.21 -16.02 4.89
CA GLU A 114 -4.35 -16.68 5.55
C GLU A 114 -5.47 -15.72 5.95
N TYR A 115 -5.14 -14.44 6.13
CA TYR A 115 -6.13 -13.41 6.41
C TYR A 115 -6.84 -12.89 5.14
N LEU A 116 -6.23 -13.10 3.96
CA LEU A 116 -6.79 -12.66 2.68
C LEU A 116 -7.91 -13.60 2.23
N ARG A 117 -9.09 -13.05 1.96
CA ARG A 117 -10.30 -13.81 1.59
C ARG A 117 -10.54 -13.86 0.08
N ALA A 118 -9.85 -13.02 -0.67
CA ALA A 118 -10.06 -12.87 -2.11
C ALA A 118 -8.87 -13.40 -2.91
N GLU A 119 -9.17 -13.87 -4.12
CA GLU A 119 -8.14 -14.19 -5.11
C GLU A 119 -7.40 -12.93 -5.54
N THR A 120 -6.08 -13.03 -5.73
CA THR A 120 -5.28 -11.92 -6.23
C THR A 120 -5.36 -11.81 -7.76
N ILE A 121 -5.25 -10.58 -8.27
CA ILE A 121 -5.07 -10.31 -9.70
C ILE A 121 -3.84 -11.06 -10.23
N PHE A 122 -2.82 -11.25 -9.39
CA PHE A 122 -1.58 -11.92 -9.74
C PHE A 122 -1.78 -13.41 -9.98
N SER A 123 -2.55 -14.11 -9.12
CA SER A 123 -2.85 -15.54 -9.31
C SER A 123 -3.69 -15.77 -10.57
N ALA A 124 -4.68 -14.91 -10.82
CA ALA A 124 -5.49 -14.99 -12.03
C ALA A 124 -4.66 -14.69 -13.30
N ALA A 125 -3.77 -13.70 -13.26
CA ALA A 125 -2.86 -13.39 -14.36
C ALA A 125 -1.85 -14.51 -14.63
N ALA A 126 -1.30 -15.14 -13.56
CA ALA A 126 -0.43 -16.32 -13.69
C ALA A 126 -1.14 -17.50 -14.35
N ALA A 127 -2.38 -17.79 -13.94
CA ALA A 127 -3.22 -18.83 -14.54
C ALA A 127 -3.51 -18.55 -16.03
N ALA A 128 -3.55 -17.27 -16.44
CA ALA A 128 -3.68 -16.83 -17.83
C ALA A 128 -2.36 -16.82 -18.60
N GLY A 129 -1.25 -17.28 -18.00
CA GLY A 129 0.06 -17.43 -18.64
C GLY A 129 0.99 -16.21 -18.56
N ARG A 130 0.65 -15.19 -17.75
CA ARG A 130 1.56 -14.07 -17.49
C ARG A 130 2.66 -14.49 -16.52
N LYS A 131 3.86 -13.96 -16.75
CA LYS A 131 5.02 -14.15 -15.86
C LYS A 131 4.99 -13.09 -14.76
N ILE A 132 4.66 -13.52 -13.55
CA ILE A 132 4.43 -12.62 -12.42
C ILE A 132 5.75 -12.27 -11.73
N GLY A 133 5.95 -10.98 -11.45
CA GLY A 133 7.00 -10.46 -10.59
C GLY A 133 6.41 -9.57 -9.50
N ILE A 134 6.60 -9.94 -8.23
CA ILE A 134 6.23 -9.13 -7.07
C ILE A 134 7.50 -8.76 -6.34
N VAL A 135 7.78 -7.46 -6.22
CA VAL A 135 8.90 -6.96 -5.42
C VAL A 135 8.37 -5.97 -4.40
N THR A 136 8.63 -6.24 -3.14
CA THR A 136 8.23 -5.37 -2.03
C THR A 136 9.45 -4.78 -1.34
N ALA A 137 9.36 -3.58 -0.80
CA ALA A 137 10.45 -3.05 0.02
C ALA A 137 10.56 -3.83 1.34
N LYS A 138 9.44 -4.18 1.96
CA LYS A 138 9.36 -4.87 3.27
C LYS A 138 8.93 -6.34 3.10
N GLU A 139 9.60 -7.29 3.78
CA GLU A 139 9.31 -8.73 3.70
C GLU A 139 7.89 -9.10 4.14
N LYS A 140 7.34 -8.39 5.11
CA LYS A 140 6.03 -8.69 5.68
C LYS A 140 4.87 -8.64 4.67
N LEU A 141 4.98 -7.86 3.58
CA LEU A 141 3.96 -7.80 2.54
C LEU A 141 4.06 -8.92 1.52
N ARG A 142 5.23 -9.52 1.36
CA ARG A 142 5.48 -10.53 0.34
C ARG A 142 4.54 -11.73 0.45
N ASP A 143 4.32 -12.25 1.66
CA ASP A 143 3.44 -13.42 1.85
C ASP A 143 1.99 -13.10 1.49
N LEU A 144 1.48 -11.95 1.95
CA LEU A 144 0.12 -11.50 1.63
C LEU A 144 -0.11 -11.34 0.13
N LEU A 145 0.83 -10.69 -0.57
CA LEU A 145 0.72 -10.39 -2.00
C LEU A 145 0.96 -11.61 -2.89
N SER A 146 1.68 -12.61 -2.41
CA SER A 146 1.92 -13.86 -3.15
C SER A 146 0.83 -14.93 -2.95
N ALA A 147 -0.29 -14.58 -2.32
CA ALA A 147 -1.41 -15.50 -2.13
C ALA A 147 -1.89 -16.09 -3.46
N GLY A 148 -2.02 -17.41 -3.51
CA GLY A 148 -2.49 -18.16 -4.69
C GLY A 148 -1.45 -18.35 -5.79
N LEU A 149 -0.21 -17.88 -5.63
CA LEU A 149 0.85 -18.07 -6.60
C LEU A 149 1.65 -19.37 -6.37
N GLU A 150 2.02 -20.03 -7.46
CA GLU A 150 3.01 -21.10 -7.46
C GLU A 150 4.42 -20.48 -7.53
N ILE A 151 5.22 -20.72 -6.49
CA ILE A 151 6.60 -20.22 -6.35
C ILE A 151 7.54 -21.40 -6.18
N GLY A 152 8.78 -21.31 -6.68
CA GLY A 152 9.77 -22.36 -6.55
C GLY A 152 9.58 -23.52 -7.53
N VAL A 153 8.79 -23.33 -8.57
CA VAL A 153 8.63 -24.27 -9.68
C VAL A 153 9.08 -23.62 -10.99
N PRO A 154 9.52 -24.41 -11.98
CA PRO A 154 9.90 -23.85 -13.29
C PRO A 154 8.73 -23.12 -13.94
N GLY A 155 8.94 -21.84 -14.31
CA GLY A 155 7.90 -20.99 -14.88
C GLY A 155 6.93 -20.39 -13.84
N GLY A 156 7.12 -20.66 -12.55
CA GLY A 156 6.35 -20.08 -11.47
C GLY A 156 6.64 -18.60 -11.25
N ALA A 157 5.88 -17.99 -10.35
CA ALA A 157 6.01 -16.57 -10.01
C ALA A 157 7.30 -16.28 -9.23
N ILE A 158 7.76 -15.05 -9.37
CA ILE A 158 8.87 -14.47 -8.60
C ILE A 158 8.29 -13.51 -7.57
N ALA A 159 8.60 -13.71 -6.29
CA ALA A 159 8.17 -12.82 -5.21
C ALA A 159 9.26 -12.72 -4.14
N PHE A 160 9.82 -11.52 -3.96
CA PHE A 160 10.86 -11.26 -2.94
C PHE A 160 10.78 -9.82 -2.42
N SER A 161 11.53 -9.54 -1.36
CA SER A 161 11.64 -8.20 -0.80
C SER A 161 13.05 -7.64 -0.93
N SER A 162 13.15 -6.29 -0.99
CA SER A 162 14.43 -5.59 -0.87
C SER A 162 15.09 -5.85 0.48
N GLU A 163 14.28 -5.93 1.55
CA GLU A 163 14.73 -6.15 2.93
C GLU A 163 15.56 -7.44 3.09
N LYS A 164 15.19 -8.50 2.36
CA LYS A 164 15.82 -9.83 2.46
C LYS A 164 16.26 -10.36 1.10
N ALA A 165 16.72 -9.47 0.23
CA ALA A 165 17.16 -9.84 -1.11
C ALA A 165 18.35 -10.83 -1.10
N ASP A 166 19.25 -10.72 -0.12
CA ASP A 166 20.37 -11.65 0.11
C ASP A 166 19.93 -13.06 0.54
N GLN A 167 18.70 -13.21 1.04
CA GLN A 167 18.14 -14.48 1.53
C GLN A 167 17.20 -15.14 0.51
N ALA A 168 16.98 -14.49 -0.64
CA ALA A 168 16.09 -15.02 -1.66
C ALA A 168 16.64 -16.34 -2.24
N GLN A 169 15.76 -17.35 -2.32
CA GLN A 169 16.05 -18.67 -2.86
C GLN A 169 14.97 -19.08 -3.84
N PHE A 170 15.34 -19.78 -4.91
CA PHE A 170 14.38 -20.24 -5.91
C PHE A 170 13.20 -21.00 -5.29
N ALA A 171 13.44 -21.89 -4.33
CA ALA A 171 12.38 -22.70 -3.71
C ALA A 171 11.28 -21.87 -3.00
N THR A 172 11.60 -20.69 -2.51
CA THR A 172 10.68 -19.87 -1.69
C THR A 172 10.38 -18.50 -2.28
N HIS A 173 11.14 -18.08 -3.30
CA HIS A 173 11.00 -16.75 -3.90
C HIS A 173 10.90 -16.80 -5.44
N GLY A 174 11.10 -17.99 -6.07
CA GLY A 174 11.12 -18.16 -7.52
C GLY A 174 12.41 -17.65 -8.20
N ILE A 175 13.39 -17.22 -7.42
CA ILE A 175 14.63 -16.62 -7.90
C ILE A 175 15.77 -16.83 -6.88
N ASP A 176 16.98 -17.03 -7.40
CA ASP A 176 18.22 -17.03 -6.61
C ASP A 176 19.08 -15.81 -6.95
N ASN A 177 20.03 -15.51 -6.06
CA ASN A 177 21.08 -14.50 -6.29
C ASN A 177 20.55 -13.13 -6.70
N VAL A 178 19.55 -12.63 -5.97
CA VAL A 178 18.87 -11.36 -6.29
C VAL A 178 19.87 -10.19 -6.33
N GLU A 179 20.85 -10.15 -5.43
CA GLU A 179 21.89 -9.10 -5.46
C GLU A 179 22.67 -9.08 -6.79
N ASP A 180 23.00 -10.23 -7.35
CA ASP A 180 23.67 -10.32 -8.66
C ASP A 180 22.71 -9.96 -9.81
N VAL A 181 21.44 -10.34 -9.70
CA VAL A 181 20.40 -10.00 -10.69
C VAL A 181 20.19 -8.49 -10.78
N VAL A 182 20.13 -7.81 -9.64
CA VAL A 182 19.94 -6.36 -9.55
C VAL A 182 21.26 -5.60 -9.75
N GLY A 183 22.39 -6.23 -9.43
CA GLY A 183 23.72 -5.63 -9.48
C GLY A 183 24.05 -4.79 -8.25
N GLU A 184 23.30 -4.97 -7.16
CA GLU A 184 23.45 -4.20 -5.92
C GLU A 184 23.29 -5.08 -4.69
N LYS A 185 23.87 -4.63 -3.56
CA LYS A 185 23.71 -5.29 -2.27
C LYS A 185 22.37 -4.97 -1.63
N THR A 186 21.89 -5.92 -0.84
CA THR A 186 20.67 -5.79 -0.03
C THR A 186 20.72 -4.49 0.79
N PRO A 187 19.76 -3.59 0.61
CA PRO A 187 19.74 -2.31 1.31
C PRO A 187 19.33 -2.45 2.77
N LYS A 188 19.61 -1.42 3.57
CA LYS A 188 19.03 -1.33 4.90
C LYS A 188 17.53 -1.03 4.78
N ILE A 189 16.70 -1.69 5.60
CA ILE A 189 15.23 -1.53 5.56
C ILE A 189 14.79 -0.07 5.80
N TYR A 190 15.44 0.64 6.70
CA TYR A 190 15.13 2.04 7.01
C TYR A 190 16.02 2.98 6.18
N SER A 191 15.83 2.95 4.87
CA SER A 191 16.54 3.81 3.92
C SER A 191 15.72 4.07 2.67
N ALA A 192 16.04 5.15 1.94
CA ALA A 192 15.52 5.41 0.60
C ALA A 192 15.85 4.25 -0.37
N ASP A 193 17.02 3.63 -0.17
CA ASP A 193 17.54 2.58 -1.05
C ASP A 193 16.65 1.33 -1.05
N ALA A 194 15.89 1.05 0.02
CA ALA A 194 14.96 -0.08 0.05
C ALA A 194 13.90 0.01 -1.05
N SER A 195 13.34 1.20 -1.26
CA SER A 195 12.38 1.49 -2.33
C SER A 195 13.04 1.53 -3.71
N LEU A 196 14.21 2.18 -3.82
CA LEU A 196 14.92 2.29 -5.09
C LEU A 196 15.43 0.92 -5.56
N PHE A 197 15.85 0.03 -4.65
CA PHE A 197 16.21 -1.34 -4.95
C PHE A 197 15.02 -2.11 -5.53
N ALA A 198 13.83 -1.97 -4.94
CA ALA A 198 12.62 -2.63 -5.47
C ALA A 198 12.32 -2.20 -6.91
N LEU A 199 12.50 -0.92 -7.24
CA LEU A 199 12.32 -0.40 -8.60
C LEU A 199 13.38 -0.97 -9.56
N ARG A 200 14.67 -0.94 -9.17
CA ARG A 200 15.78 -1.52 -9.96
C ARG A 200 15.61 -3.02 -10.16
N ALA A 201 15.11 -3.72 -9.15
CA ALA A 201 14.75 -5.12 -9.29
C ALA A 201 13.66 -5.34 -10.33
N GLY A 202 12.62 -4.52 -10.34
CA GLY A 202 11.58 -4.53 -11.39
C GLY A 202 12.16 -4.33 -12.79
N VAL A 203 13.06 -3.36 -12.94
CA VAL A 203 13.79 -3.12 -14.20
C VAL A 203 14.59 -4.38 -14.61
N ALA A 204 15.37 -4.94 -13.69
CA ALA A 204 16.19 -6.14 -13.97
C ALA A 204 15.34 -7.36 -14.35
N LEU A 205 14.18 -7.56 -13.72
CA LEU A 205 13.26 -8.64 -14.09
C LEU A 205 12.70 -8.48 -15.50
N LEU A 206 12.39 -7.25 -15.93
CA LEU A 206 11.95 -6.95 -17.30
C LEU A 206 13.07 -7.13 -18.32
N GLU A 207 14.26 -6.56 -18.07
CA GLU A 207 15.43 -6.65 -18.96
C GLU A 207 15.81 -8.11 -19.23
N GLN A 208 15.74 -8.94 -18.18
CA GLN A 208 16.06 -10.38 -18.26
C GLN A 208 14.86 -11.22 -18.70
N LYS A 209 13.70 -10.61 -19.03
CA LYS A 209 12.47 -11.30 -19.47
C LYS A 209 11.98 -12.37 -18.49
N ARG A 210 12.25 -12.16 -17.21
CA ARG A 210 11.83 -13.07 -16.12
C ARG A 210 10.39 -12.84 -15.70
N ALA A 211 9.89 -11.60 -15.85
CA ALA A 211 8.51 -11.22 -15.59
C ALA A 211 8.01 -10.25 -16.65
N ASP A 212 6.69 -10.21 -16.87
CA ASP A 212 6.00 -9.30 -17.78
C ASP A 212 4.73 -8.69 -17.17
N PHE A 213 4.38 -9.09 -15.95
CA PHE A 213 3.30 -8.54 -15.15
C PHE A 213 3.80 -8.33 -13.73
N LEU A 214 4.16 -7.09 -13.41
CA LEU A 214 4.88 -6.75 -12.20
C LEU A 214 4.05 -5.88 -11.25
N TYR A 215 4.24 -6.13 -9.96
CA TYR A 215 3.82 -5.26 -8.89
C TYR A 215 5.02 -4.88 -8.02
N LEU A 216 5.26 -3.58 -7.90
CA LEU A 216 6.39 -3.03 -7.15
C LEU A 216 5.82 -2.18 -6.00
N SER A 217 5.94 -2.67 -4.77
CA SER A 217 5.45 -1.98 -3.57
C SER A 217 6.62 -1.40 -2.78
N LEU A 218 6.63 -0.10 -2.62
CA LEU A 218 7.70 0.64 -1.97
C LEU A 218 7.51 0.69 -0.45
N THR A 219 8.24 1.58 0.24
CA THR A 219 8.08 1.86 1.67
C THR A 219 8.02 3.36 1.92
N ASP A 220 7.21 3.77 2.87
CA ASP A 220 6.91 5.12 3.30
C ASP A 220 7.94 5.72 4.27
N TYR A 221 9.10 5.08 4.42
CA TYR A 221 10.15 5.55 5.34
C TYR A 221 10.53 7.02 5.11
N MET A 222 10.66 7.42 3.84
CA MET A 222 11.02 8.79 3.49
C MET A 222 9.90 9.76 3.85
N GLN A 223 8.64 9.39 3.60
CA GLN A 223 7.46 10.20 3.84
C GLN A 223 7.18 10.40 5.34
N HIS A 224 7.51 9.42 6.17
CA HIS A 224 7.46 9.57 7.62
C HIS A 224 8.51 10.55 8.16
N LYS A 225 9.67 10.64 7.52
CA LYS A 225 10.78 11.47 8.01
C LYS A 225 10.81 12.88 7.44
N TYR A 226 10.44 13.03 6.17
CA TYR A 226 10.72 14.24 5.43
C TYR A 226 9.45 14.80 4.77
N PRO A 227 9.19 16.11 4.89
CA PRO A 227 8.12 16.74 4.13
C PRO A 227 8.47 16.81 2.62
N PRO A 228 7.49 17.13 1.76
CA PRO A 228 7.70 17.14 0.30
C PRO A 228 8.86 18.03 -0.18
N GLU A 229 9.09 19.16 0.49
CA GLU A 229 10.10 20.19 0.13
C GLU A 229 11.51 19.85 0.60
N ALA A 230 11.68 18.83 1.44
CA ALA A 230 12.99 18.44 1.93
C ALA A 230 13.87 17.90 0.80
N GLU A 231 15.16 18.23 0.83
CA GLU A 231 16.12 17.77 -0.19
C GLU A 231 16.18 16.23 -0.27
N GLU A 232 16.04 15.57 0.85
CA GLU A 232 15.99 14.10 0.92
C GLU A 232 14.77 13.52 0.18
N SER A 233 13.60 14.17 0.29
CA SER A 233 12.40 13.81 -0.48
C SER A 233 12.62 14.05 -1.97
N LEU A 234 13.13 15.24 -2.34
CA LEU A 234 13.41 15.56 -3.74
C LEU A 234 14.40 14.57 -4.37
N ALA A 235 15.47 14.22 -3.66
CA ALA A 235 16.47 13.26 -4.14
C ALA A 235 15.90 11.85 -4.27
N PHE A 236 15.02 11.44 -3.35
CA PHE A 236 14.34 10.14 -3.41
C PHE A 236 13.44 10.04 -4.65
N TYR A 237 12.56 11.02 -4.86
CA TYR A 237 11.64 11.05 -6.00
C TYR A 237 12.36 11.21 -7.34
N GLU A 238 13.49 11.91 -7.38
CA GLU A 238 14.38 11.94 -8.54
C GLU A 238 14.98 10.57 -8.85
N GLY A 239 15.37 9.81 -7.82
CA GLY A 239 15.81 8.41 -7.97
C GLY A 239 14.72 7.53 -8.54
N MET A 240 13.50 7.68 -8.02
CA MET A 240 12.32 6.94 -8.50
C MET A 240 11.98 7.30 -9.97
N ASP A 241 12.06 8.58 -10.34
CA ASP A 241 11.82 9.04 -11.71
C ASP A 241 12.71 8.35 -12.73
N ARG A 242 14.01 8.19 -12.39
CA ARG A 242 14.96 7.48 -13.28
C ARG A 242 14.54 6.04 -13.53
N GLU A 243 14.12 5.31 -12.50
CA GLU A 243 13.74 3.91 -12.66
C GLU A 243 12.38 3.76 -13.37
N ILE A 244 11.42 4.67 -13.14
CA ILE A 244 10.17 4.72 -13.92
C ILE A 244 10.49 4.97 -15.41
N GLY A 245 11.43 5.88 -15.71
CA GLY A 245 11.90 6.11 -17.07
C GLY A 245 12.42 4.83 -17.73
N ARG A 246 13.27 4.07 -17.01
CA ARG A 246 13.81 2.80 -17.51
C ARG A 246 12.73 1.74 -17.78
N LEU A 247 11.72 1.63 -16.89
CA LEU A 247 10.59 0.72 -17.10
C LEU A 247 9.84 1.05 -18.39
N MET A 248 9.61 2.35 -18.66
CA MET A 248 8.96 2.80 -19.90
C MET A 248 9.84 2.59 -21.14
N GLU A 249 11.15 2.80 -21.05
CA GLU A 249 12.12 2.52 -22.12
C GLU A 249 12.16 1.04 -22.52
N LEU A 250 11.90 0.14 -21.57
CA LEU A 250 11.75 -1.30 -21.81
C LEU A 250 10.39 -1.67 -22.43
N GLY A 251 9.55 -0.69 -22.75
CA GLY A 251 8.25 -0.88 -23.38
C GLY A 251 7.12 -1.26 -22.43
N ALA A 252 7.31 -1.10 -21.13
CA ALA A 252 6.26 -1.40 -20.16
C ALA A 252 5.16 -0.33 -20.17
N VAL A 253 3.92 -0.77 -20.07
CA VAL A 253 2.80 0.09 -19.66
C VAL A 253 2.86 0.22 -18.15
N VAL A 254 3.11 1.44 -17.69
CA VAL A 254 3.31 1.74 -16.27
C VAL A 254 2.07 2.41 -15.69
N GLY A 255 1.52 1.83 -14.64
CA GLY A 255 0.54 2.45 -13.75
C GLY A 255 1.17 2.69 -12.37
N ALA A 256 0.90 3.82 -11.75
CA ALA A 256 1.36 4.10 -10.41
C ALA A 256 0.24 4.71 -9.56
N THR A 257 0.18 4.30 -8.31
CA THR A 257 -0.70 4.87 -7.29
C THR A 257 -0.01 4.84 -5.94
N ALA A 258 -0.68 5.30 -4.89
CA ALA A 258 -0.22 5.10 -3.52
C ALA A 258 -1.28 4.35 -2.71
N ASP A 259 -0.86 3.72 -1.64
CA ASP A 259 -1.74 3.08 -0.67
C ASP A 259 -2.36 4.11 0.29
N HIS A 260 -1.66 5.21 0.56
CA HIS A 260 -2.14 6.36 1.33
C HIS A 260 -1.24 7.58 1.10
N GLY A 261 -1.70 8.73 1.57
CA GLY A 261 -0.90 9.95 1.73
C GLY A 261 -0.20 10.02 3.08
N MET A 262 0.34 11.20 3.43
CA MET A 262 1.11 11.42 4.65
C MET A 262 0.94 12.86 5.13
N ASN A 263 0.59 13.08 6.40
CA ASN A 263 0.46 14.41 6.99
C ASN A 263 1.32 14.58 8.25
N ALA A 264 1.75 15.82 8.52
CA ALA A 264 2.31 16.17 9.81
C ALA A 264 1.23 16.09 10.90
N LYS A 265 1.59 15.60 12.07
CA LYS A 265 0.71 15.36 13.22
C LYS A 265 1.16 16.16 14.45
N CYS A 266 1.49 17.40 14.19
CA CYS A 266 2.04 18.32 15.18
C CYS A 266 1.32 19.66 15.17
N ASN A 267 1.38 20.37 16.28
CA ASN A 267 0.96 21.76 16.36
C ASN A 267 2.01 22.70 15.71
N ALA A 268 1.75 24.00 15.74
CA ALA A 268 2.65 25.02 15.18
C ALA A 268 4.02 25.09 15.90
N ASP A 269 4.09 24.63 17.15
CA ASP A 269 5.31 24.62 17.95
C ASP A 269 6.14 23.33 17.73
N GLY A 270 5.60 22.37 16.96
CA GLY A 270 6.23 21.08 16.66
C GLY A 270 5.90 19.96 17.65
N ASP A 271 5.06 20.23 18.65
CA ASP A 271 4.63 19.20 19.59
C ASP A 271 3.61 18.24 18.92
N VAL A 272 3.71 16.97 19.23
CA VAL A 272 2.82 15.94 18.68
C VAL A 272 1.40 16.11 19.22
N ASN A 273 0.43 16.23 18.34
CA ASN A 273 -1.00 16.23 18.66
C ASN A 273 -1.50 14.80 18.81
N VAL A 274 -1.42 14.26 20.03
CA VAL A 274 -1.86 12.89 20.33
C VAL A 274 -2.98 12.88 21.37
N LEU A 275 -4.02 12.06 21.10
CA LEU A 275 -5.02 11.68 22.10
C LEU A 275 -4.77 10.21 22.51
N TYR A 276 -4.34 9.98 23.75
CA TYR A 276 -4.19 8.66 24.32
C TYR A 276 -5.55 8.12 24.78
N LEU A 277 -6.29 7.60 23.81
CA LEU A 277 -7.72 7.33 23.94
C LEU A 277 -8.02 6.23 24.99
N GLU A 278 -7.19 5.18 25.07
CA GLU A 278 -7.41 4.10 26.07
C GLU A 278 -7.26 4.62 27.50
N THR A 279 -6.25 5.46 27.73
CA THR A 279 -6.05 6.11 29.04
C THR A 279 -7.28 6.92 29.44
N GLU A 280 -7.78 7.75 28.53
CA GLU A 280 -8.90 8.63 28.83
C GLU A 280 -10.24 7.86 28.95
N LEU A 281 -10.44 6.81 28.17
CA LEU A 281 -11.62 5.94 28.29
C LEU A 281 -11.65 5.22 29.63
N ASN A 282 -10.53 4.60 30.02
CA ASN A 282 -10.46 3.86 31.27
C ASN A 282 -10.57 4.76 32.51
N LYS A 283 -10.17 6.02 32.42
CA LYS A 283 -10.34 7.03 33.46
C LYS A 283 -11.81 7.48 33.63
N ASN A 284 -12.54 7.67 32.51
CA ASN A 284 -13.88 8.26 32.54
C ASN A 284 -15.00 7.20 32.61
N PHE A 285 -14.78 5.98 32.07
CA PHE A 285 -15.80 4.93 31.93
C PHE A 285 -15.43 3.63 32.63
N GLY A 286 -14.34 3.59 33.38
CA GLY A 286 -13.87 2.38 34.06
C GLY A 286 -12.97 1.51 33.18
N LYS A 287 -12.26 0.59 33.81
CA LYS A 287 -11.27 -0.29 33.13
C LYS A 287 -11.93 -1.35 32.27
N GLY A 288 -11.20 -1.80 31.26
CA GLY A 288 -11.58 -2.90 30.38
C GLY A 288 -11.87 -2.46 28.94
N ASN A 289 -11.89 -1.15 28.67
CA ASN A 289 -11.90 -0.67 27.30
C ASN A 289 -10.50 -0.82 26.70
N ARG A 290 -10.43 -1.31 25.48
CA ARG A 290 -9.17 -1.60 24.78
C ARG A 290 -9.14 -0.88 23.45
N VAL A 291 -8.06 -0.16 23.20
CA VAL A 291 -7.83 0.53 21.94
C VAL A 291 -6.81 -0.24 21.09
N ILE A 292 -7.19 -0.61 19.90
CA ILE A 292 -6.29 -1.20 18.90
C ILE A 292 -5.86 -0.12 17.93
N CYS A 293 -4.55 0.08 17.79
CA CYS A 293 -3.96 0.93 16.78
C CYS A 293 -3.66 0.06 15.54
N PRO A 294 -4.48 0.12 14.46
CA PRO A 294 -4.26 -0.75 13.30
C PRO A 294 -2.97 -0.48 12.53
N ILE A 295 -2.29 0.63 12.82
CA ILE A 295 -0.95 0.97 12.30
C ILE A 295 0.18 0.33 13.13
N THR A 296 -0.13 -0.23 14.30
CA THR A 296 0.88 -0.82 15.17
C THR A 296 1.64 -1.92 14.44
N ASP A 297 2.95 -1.78 14.43
CA ASP A 297 3.88 -2.71 13.83
C ASP A 297 5.17 -2.70 14.68
N PRO A 298 5.61 -3.81 15.25
CA PRO A 298 6.80 -3.87 16.10
C PRO A 298 8.08 -3.41 15.39
N TYR A 299 8.05 -3.31 14.06
CA TYR A 299 9.18 -2.83 13.26
C TYR A 299 9.11 -1.32 12.95
N VAL A 300 7.99 -0.64 13.30
CA VAL A 300 7.78 0.80 13.01
C VAL A 300 8.03 1.61 14.28
N VAL A 301 9.28 1.61 14.74
CA VAL A 301 9.68 2.31 15.97
C VAL A 301 9.74 3.82 15.78
N HIS A 302 10.04 4.27 14.56
CA HIS A 302 10.36 5.68 14.27
C HIS A 302 9.18 6.67 14.34
N HIS A 303 7.93 6.21 14.39
CA HIS A 303 6.75 7.08 14.57
C HIS A 303 5.86 6.66 15.76
N GLY A 304 6.38 5.85 16.67
CA GLY A 304 5.65 5.44 17.87
C GLY A 304 4.36 4.65 17.60
N ALA A 305 4.19 4.06 16.41
CA ALA A 305 3.01 3.33 15.98
C ALA A 305 1.68 4.09 16.18
N LEU A 306 1.68 5.41 15.96
CA LEU A 306 0.52 6.30 16.07
C LEU A 306 -0.07 6.60 14.69
N GLY A 307 -1.38 6.48 14.55
CA GLY A 307 -2.13 6.75 13.33
C GLY A 307 -3.38 7.59 13.56
N SER A 308 -4.04 7.98 12.48
CA SER A 308 -5.24 8.82 12.54
C SER A 308 -6.54 8.02 12.62
N LEU A 309 -6.48 6.71 12.82
CA LEU A 309 -7.62 5.84 13.07
C LEU A 309 -7.28 4.78 14.11
N VAL A 310 -8.21 4.55 15.03
CA VAL A 310 -8.13 3.44 15.99
C VAL A 310 -9.46 2.68 16.07
N MET A 311 -9.39 1.45 16.54
CA MET A 311 -10.53 0.60 16.85
C MET A 311 -10.68 0.44 18.35
N VAL A 312 -11.88 0.68 18.88
CA VAL A 312 -12.17 0.57 20.32
C VAL A 312 -13.01 -0.66 20.56
N HIS A 313 -12.52 -1.54 21.42
CA HIS A 313 -13.26 -2.67 21.97
C HIS A 313 -13.73 -2.28 23.38
N LEU A 314 -15.03 -2.29 23.59
CA LEU A 314 -15.64 -1.82 24.83
C LEU A 314 -15.64 -2.92 25.91
N ALA A 315 -15.55 -2.49 27.15
CA ALA A 315 -15.77 -3.39 28.28
C ALA A 315 -17.22 -3.91 28.25
N PRO A 316 -17.47 -5.15 28.75
CA PRO A 316 -18.83 -5.64 28.91
C PRO A 316 -19.72 -4.63 29.67
N GLU A 317 -21.00 -4.55 29.31
CA GLU A 317 -22.00 -3.65 29.93
C GLU A 317 -21.72 -2.14 29.75
N SER A 318 -20.79 -1.75 28.87
CA SER A 318 -20.53 -0.33 28.60
C SER A 318 -21.69 0.32 27.83
N ASP A 319 -22.02 1.55 28.17
CA ASP A 319 -22.93 2.40 27.37
C ASP A 319 -22.18 2.92 26.14
N GLN A 320 -22.28 2.17 25.04
CA GLN A 320 -21.64 2.50 23.77
C GLN A 320 -22.03 3.89 23.26
N GLY A 321 -23.30 4.31 23.43
CA GLY A 321 -23.78 5.61 22.96
C GLY A 321 -23.16 6.76 23.74
N ALA A 322 -23.09 6.63 25.07
CA ALA A 322 -22.46 7.62 25.93
C ALA A 322 -20.96 7.73 25.62
N ILE A 323 -20.27 6.60 25.45
CA ILE A 323 -18.84 6.56 25.12
C ILE A 323 -18.58 7.18 23.75
N ALA A 324 -19.34 6.81 22.72
CA ALA A 324 -19.20 7.37 21.38
C ALA A 324 -19.40 8.89 21.36
N SER A 325 -20.40 9.39 22.07
CA SER A 325 -20.68 10.83 22.20
C SER A 325 -19.55 11.56 22.91
N TRP A 326 -19.00 10.95 23.97
CA TRP A 326 -17.87 11.52 24.71
C TRP A 326 -16.59 11.55 23.87
N ILE A 327 -16.29 10.47 23.13
CA ILE A 327 -15.13 10.43 22.22
C ILE A 327 -15.25 11.51 21.17
N LEU A 328 -16.43 11.66 20.55
CA LEU A 328 -16.65 12.66 19.49
C LEU A 328 -16.46 14.11 19.98
N ALA A 329 -16.64 14.34 21.27
CA ALA A 329 -16.41 15.65 21.89
C ALA A 329 -14.93 15.94 22.21
N GLN A 330 -14.03 14.97 22.04
CA GLN A 330 -12.61 15.18 22.31
C GLN A 330 -11.95 15.99 21.21
N GLN A 331 -11.02 16.86 21.61
CA GLN A 331 -10.23 17.63 20.66
C GLN A 331 -9.46 16.70 19.73
N GLY A 332 -9.50 16.98 18.43
CA GLY A 332 -8.79 16.21 17.41
C GLY A 332 -9.54 14.99 16.89
N VAL A 333 -10.71 14.64 17.44
CA VAL A 333 -11.59 13.60 16.88
C VAL A 333 -12.58 14.24 15.89
N THR A 334 -12.73 13.62 14.72
CA THR A 334 -13.64 14.11 13.67
C THR A 334 -14.82 13.19 13.42
N GLU A 335 -14.64 11.88 13.57
CA GLU A 335 -15.67 10.88 13.31
C GLU A 335 -15.58 9.74 14.34
N VAL A 336 -16.74 9.25 14.76
CA VAL A 336 -16.89 8.05 15.57
C VAL A 336 -18.02 7.23 14.98
N PHE A 337 -17.76 6.01 14.61
CA PHE A 337 -18.74 5.10 14.05
C PHE A 337 -18.88 3.87 14.92
N ASP A 338 -20.12 3.42 15.14
CA ASP A 338 -20.35 2.05 15.59
C ASP A 338 -19.91 1.05 14.52
N ARG A 339 -19.78 -0.22 14.90
CA ARG A 339 -19.29 -1.32 14.05
C ARG A 339 -20.02 -1.40 12.71
N ASN A 340 -21.35 -1.34 12.73
CA ASN A 340 -22.16 -1.49 11.52
C ASN A 340 -22.01 -0.28 10.59
N THR A 341 -21.99 0.90 11.18
CA THR A 341 -21.78 2.16 10.44
C THR A 341 -20.38 2.20 9.84
N ALA A 342 -19.35 1.79 10.59
CA ALA A 342 -17.98 1.70 10.10
C ALA A 342 -17.86 0.68 8.97
N ALA A 343 -18.46 -0.51 9.12
CA ALA A 343 -18.49 -1.52 8.08
C ALA A 343 -19.11 -0.99 6.78
N ALA A 344 -20.20 -0.24 6.87
CA ALA A 344 -20.88 0.30 5.69
C ALA A 344 -20.13 1.50 5.07
N LYS A 345 -19.64 2.45 5.89
CA LYS A 345 -19.03 3.70 5.40
C LYS A 345 -17.56 3.59 5.01
N CYS A 346 -16.84 2.69 5.67
CA CYS A 346 -15.41 2.47 5.43
C CYS A 346 -15.15 1.14 4.71
N GLU A 347 -16.21 0.42 4.31
CA GLU A 347 -16.13 -0.87 3.60
C GLU A 347 -15.24 -1.88 4.36
N LEU A 348 -15.46 -2.01 5.68
CA LEU A 348 -14.66 -2.86 6.56
C LEU A 348 -15.37 -4.18 6.90
N PRO A 349 -14.62 -5.27 7.11
CA PRO A 349 -15.19 -6.53 7.61
C PRO A 349 -15.62 -6.37 9.09
N PRO A 350 -16.93 -6.44 9.40
CA PRO A 350 -17.42 -6.09 10.74
C PRO A 350 -16.89 -6.99 11.88
N GLU A 351 -16.54 -8.22 11.56
CA GLU A 351 -15.99 -9.18 12.54
C GLU A 351 -14.49 -8.98 12.82
N ARG A 352 -13.82 -8.08 12.09
CA ARG A 352 -12.38 -7.75 12.26
C ARG A 352 -12.14 -6.31 12.68
N ILE A 353 -13.17 -5.64 13.18
CA ILE A 353 -13.09 -4.27 13.70
C ILE A 353 -13.66 -4.18 15.13
N GLY A 354 -13.39 -3.08 15.82
CA GLY A 354 -13.88 -2.84 17.18
C GLY A 354 -15.38 -2.51 17.23
N ASP A 355 -15.88 -2.29 18.44
CA ASP A 355 -17.26 -1.82 18.67
C ASP A 355 -17.43 -0.39 18.16
N LEU A 356 -16.35 0.40 18.27
CA LEU A 356 -16.27 1.73 17.68
C LEU A 356 -15.02 1.85 16.81
N VAL A 357 -15.14 2.62 15.71
CA VAL A 357 -14.03 3.09 14.88
C VAL A 357 -13.96 4.60 14.99
N VAL A 358 -12.79 5.11 15.39
CA VAL A 358 -12.55 6.52 15.70
C VAL A 358 -11.54 7.08 14.72
N LEU A 359 -11.86 8.21 14.07
CA LEU A 359 -10.98 8.92 13.15
C LEU A 359 -10.60 10.29 13.71
N ALA A 360 -9.30 10.60 13.55
CA ALA A 360 -8.74 11.88 13.95
C ALA A 360 -8.78 12.92 12.82
N GLY A 361 -8.63 14.17 13.22
CA GLY A 361 -8.40 15.30 12.32
C GLY A 361 -7.02 15.23 11.65
N ARG A 362 -6.81 16.10 10.66
CA ARG A 362 -5.61 16.11 9.82
C ARG A 362 -4.31 16.11 10.61
N ASP A 363 -4.24 16.90 11.65
CA ASP A 363 -3.02 17.17 12.41
C ASP A 363 -2.94 16.32 13.70
N TYR A 364 -3.84 15.34 13.87
CA TYR A 364 -3.95 14.53 15.09
C TYR A 364 -3.68 13.05 14.81
N VAL A 365 -3.16 12.38 15.86
CA VAL A 365 -3.08 10.93 15.96
C VAL A 365 -3.78 10.44 17.22
N LEU A 366 -4.14 9.17 17.21
CA LEU A 366 -4.78 8.46 18.31
C LEU A 366 -3.86 7.36 18.80
N GLY A 367 -3.74 7.22 20.12
CA GLY A 367 -2.90 6.22 20.76
C GLY A 367 -3.65 5.48 21.87
N ARG A 368 -2.97 4.51 22.45
CA ARG A 368 -3.44 3.71 23.60
C ARG A 368 -3.15 4.45 24.89
N THR A 369 -1.94 4.27 25.40
CA THR A 369 -1.41 4.94 26.59
C THR A 369 -0.08 5.62 26.25
N PRO A 370 0.38 6.61 27.04
CA PRO A 370 1.70 7.22 26.82
C PRO A 370 2.85 6.22 26.84
N GLU A 371 2.73 5.17 27.64
CA GLU A 371 3.75 4.14 27.84
C GLU A 371 3.88 3.20 26.62
N ASP A 372 2.81 3.05 25.83
CA ASP A 372 2.79 2.17 24.64
C ASP A 372 3.45 2.82 23.42
N HIS A 373 3.74 4.12 23.45
CA HIS A 373 4.21 4.87 22.27
C HIS A 373 5.51 5.63 22.57
N ASP A 374 6.65 5.07 22.17
CA ASP A 374 7.95 5.73 22.31
C ASP A 374 8.17 6.77 21.22
N LEU A 375 8.01 8.04 21.58
CA LEU A 375 8.26 9.18 20.69
C LEU A 375 9.72 9.68 20.70
N SER A 376 10.59 9.07 21.52
CA SER A 376 12.00 9.50 21.67
C SER A 376 12.83 9.34 20.39
N GLN A 377 12.37 8.46 19.47
CA GLN A 377 13.06 8.15 18.21
C GLN A 377 12.63 9.06 17.03
N LEU A 378 11.69 9.98 17.24
CA LEU A 378 11.14 10.78 16.15
C LEU A 378 12.16 11.65 15.43
N GLY A 379 13.16 12.19 16.10
CA GLY A 379 14.20 13.00 15.46
C GLY A 379 13.69 14.23 14.67
N GLY A 380 12.43 14.61 14.84
CA GLY A 380 11.73 15.66 14.12
C GLY A 380 10.23 15.64 14.37
N MET A 381 9.44 16.29 13.50
CA MET A 381 7.98 16.28 13.59
C MET A 381 7.41 14.91 13.25
N LEU A 382 6.43 14.45 14.03
CA LEU A 382 5.68 13.23 13.68
C LEU A 382 4.93 13.45 12.37
N ARG A 383 5.12 12.52 11.43
CA ARG A 383 4.32 12.39 10.21
C ARG A 383 3.68 11.01 10.20
N SER A 384 2.39 10.94 9.94
CA SER A 384 1.63 9.70 9.98
C SER A 384 0.38 9.76 9.09
N HIS A 385 -0.37 8.66 9.07
CA HIS A 385 -1.51 8.43 8.21
C HIS A 385 -2.57 7.57 8.92
N GLY A 386 -3.57 7.07 8.18
CA GLY A 386 -4.58 6.14 8.68
C GLY A 386 -6.01 6.66 8.57
N GLY A 387 -6.18 7.97 8.39
CA GLY A 387 -7.49 8.63 8.37
C GLY A 387 -7.91 9.13 7.00
N ARG A 388 -8.95 9.96 7.00
CA ARG A 388 -9.55 10.53 5.79
C ARG A 388 -8.64 11.52 5.07
N TYR A 389 -7.77 12.19 5.80
CA TYR A 389 -6.91 13.23 5.23
C TYR A 389 -5.73 12.67 4.43
N GLU A 390 -5.53 11.34 4.48
CA GLU A 390 -4.54 10.60 3.73
C GLU A 390 -5.17 9.69 2.66
N GLU A 391 -6.51 9.80 2.41
CA GLU A 391 -7.20 8.92 1.46
C GLU A 391 -7.05 9.36 -0.02
N MET A 392 -6.83 10.65 -0.29
CA MET A 392 -6.69 11.12 -1.66
C MET A 392 -5.25 10.98 -2.14
N VAL A 393 -5.04 10.06 -3.08
CA VAL A 393 -3.72 9.65 -3.58
C VAL A 393 -3.62 9.80 -5.10
N PRO A 394 -2.42 9.92 -5.67
CA PRO A 394 -2.27 10.02 -7.13
C PRO A 394 -2.58 8.70 -7.83
N MET A 395 -3.09 8.80 -9.06
CA MET A 395 -3.09 7.74 -10.06
C MET A 395 -2.41 8.26 -11.32
N LEU A 396 -1.36 7.59 -11.75
CA LEU A 396 -0.56 7.94 -12.93
C LEU A 396 -0.58 6.78 -13.92
N LEU A 397 -0.66 7.07 -15.22
CA LEU A 397 -0.55 6.07 -16.28
C LEU A 397 0.39 6.58 -17.37
N SER A 398 1.22 5.69 -17.92
CA SER A 398 2.15 6.01 -18.99
C SER A 398 1.46 6.21 -20.35
N GLU A 399 0.26 5.66 -20.49
CA GLU A 399 -0.52 5.70 -21.74
C GLU A 399 -1.82 6.49 -21.54
N PRO A 400 -2.34 7.14 -22.59
CA PRO A 400 -3.60 7.85 -22.53
C PRO A 400 -4.76 6.86 -22.29
N LEU A 401 -5.77 7.34 -21.56
CA LEU A 401 -6.99 6.58 -21.30
C LEU A 401 -7.88 6.57 -22.56
N ASN A 402 -8.56 5.43 -22.78
CA ASN A 402 -9.67 5.37 -23.71
C ASN A 402 -10.92 6.05 -23.11
N ASP A 403 -11.90 6.40 -23.95
CA ASP A 403 -13.09 7.18 -23.57
C ASP A 403 -13.84 6.59 -22.37
N LYS A 404 -13.97 5.26 -22.32
CA LYS A 404 -14.66 4.58 -21.20
C LYS A 404 -13.96 4.84 -19.86
N TYR A 405 -12.64 4.68 -19.83
CA TYR A 405 -11.86 4.84 -18.59
C TYR A 405 -11.61 6.31 -18.26
N TYR A 406 -11.59 7.18 -19.27
CA TYR A 406 -11.60 8.61 -19.02
C TYR A 406 -12.90 9.06 -18.31
N ALA A 407 -14.05 8.52 -18.71
CA ALA A 407 -15.31 8.77 -18.03
C ALA A 407 -15.34 8.17 -16.60
N LEU A 408 -14.79 6.96 -16.41
CA LEU A 408 -14.66 6.35 -15.08
C LEU A 408 -13.74 7.17 -14.16
N ALA A 409 -12.65 7.72 -14.69
CA ALA A 409 -11.72 8.56 -13.95
C ALA A 409 -12.35 9.88 -13.46
N ALA A 410 -13.38 10.37 -14.14
CA ALA A 410 -14.15 11.56 -13.72
C ALA A 410 -15.17 11.27 -12.59
N GLY A 411 -15.38 10.00 -12.23
CA GLY A 411 -16.22 9.57 -11.14
C GLY A 411 -15.50 9.59 -9.78
N ASP A 412 -15.62 8.52 -9.03
CA ASP A 412 -14.92 8.30 -7.75
C ASP A 412 -14.04 7.03 -7.82
N PRO A 413 -12.98 7.03 -8.66
CA PRO A 413 -12.12 5.87 -8.80
C PRO A 413 -11.33 5.62 -7.52
N ARG A 414 -10.98 4.34 -7.32
CA ARG A 414 -10.24 3.90 -6.14
C ARG A 414 -8.79 3.58 -6.51
N ASN A 415 -7.87 3.67 -5.57
CA ASN A 415 -6.48 3.27 -5.81
C ASN A 415 -6.37 1.80 -6.24
N PHE A 416 -7.26 0.94 -5.77
CA PHE A 416 -7.31 -0.46 -6.15
C PHE A 416 -7.93 -0.73 -7.53
N ASP A 417 -8.36 0.31 -8.25
CA ASP A 417 -8.72 0.21 -9.67
C ASP A 417 -7.50 0.29 -10.60
N ILE A 418 -6.30 0.58 -10.07
CA ILE A 418 -5.09 0.83 -10.87
C ILE A 418 -4.80 -0.26 -11.91
N PHE A 419 -4.94 -1.55 -11.56
CA PHE A 419 -4.75 -2.64 -12.52
C PHE A 419 -5.80 -2.64 -13.62
N GLN A 420 -7.06 -2.29 -13.31
CA GLN A 420 -8.09 -2.14 -14.34
C GLN A 420 -7.77 -1.00 -15.30
N PHE A 421 -7.33 0.14 -14.76
CA PHE A 421 -6.92 1.28 -15.58
C PHE A 421 -5.70 0.94 -16.44
N THR A 422 -4.70 0.29 -15.87
CA THR A 422 -3.47 -0.07 -16.60
C THR A 422 -3.72 -1.16 -17.66
N CYS A 423 -4.56 -2.15 -17.39
CA CYS A 423 -4.84 -3.25 -18.30
C CYS A 423 -5.90 -2.90 -19.35
N ASN A 424 -7.01 -2.28 -18.94
CA ASN A 424 -8.18 -2.08 -19.79
C ASN A 424 -8.33 -0.63 -20.26
N GLY A 425 -7.77 0.31 -19.50
CA GLY A 425 -7.99 1.73 -19.69
C GLY A 425 -7.12 2.36 -20.75
N VAL A 426 -5.95 1.81 -21.02
CA VAL A 426 -5.02 2.38 -21.99
C VAL A 426 -5.53 2.27 -23.42
N GLN A 427 -5.24 3.28 -24.24
CA GLN A 427 -5.51 3.24 -25.67
C GLN A 427 -4.57 2.22 -26.32
N ARG A 428 -5.11 1.42 -27.23
CA ARG A 428 -4.38 0.39 -27.97
C ARG A 428 -4.16 0.82 -29.41
#